data_802ec3e7a7cdbf2180c059e121ba095a
#
_entry.id   802ec3e7a7cdbf2180c059e121ba095a
#
_cell.length_a   1.000
_cell.length_b   1.000
_cell.length_c   1.000
_cell.angle_alpha   90.00
_cell.angle_beta   90.00
_cell.angle_gamma   90.00
#
_symmetry.space_group_name_H-M   'P 1'
#
loop_
_entity.id
_entity.type
_entity.pdbx_description
1 polymer ?
#
loop_
_entity_poly.entity_id
_entity_poly.type
_entity_poly.pdbx_seq_one_letter_code
_entity_poly.pdbx_strand_id
1 'polypeptide(L)'
;FWMSYDTFSLENTAWVFDFVANDGFDNNYQLDGGIETYRSSNVLSGANVFTTQKKSGIDYEVLKAVSVSMSQAADVKYTVDIYTNLTNLNNPLSGTKQVTATTTGYTQYAGIYTIELSNPIKLAPGTTYSVVVTTDKAALDREDATSMATGEKLETIIWDRRVSQFDGKSFYKEGNVYKYSPNNFCIKAFTSNAKEADTNVPIESIHVNKDTMSLTEGESATLTATISPSNTTLDKTVKWSSSNTAVASVDSAGKVTAKKAGTAVITATSSNGKSASCTVTVKQKDTYTGLRLVNGKLCYYKNGIMDTTY
;
A
#
# COMPACT_ATOMS: atom_id res chain seq x y z
N PHE A 1 21.08 3.56 11.54
CA PHE A 1 21.11 4.99 11.26
C PHE A 1 22.35 5.32 10.45
N TRP A 2 22.17 5.67 9.20
CA TRP A 2 23.26 6.21 8.39
C TRP A 2 22.89 7.64 8.06
N MET A 3 23.53 8.59 8.74
CA MET A 3 23.55 9.97 8.31
C MET A 3 24.68 10.13 7.30
N SER A 4 24.39 10.56 6.11
CA SER A 4 25.39 11.12 5.24
C SER A 4 25.80 12.48 5.81
N TYR A 5 27.00 12.54 6.34
CA TYR A 5 27.63 13.82 6.71
C TYR A 5 28.36 14.35 5.49
N ASP A 6 27.65 14.77 4.48
CA ASP A 6 28.32 15.44 3.39
C ASP A 6 28.05 16.92 3.37
N THR A 7 29.18 17.55 3.60
CA THR A 7 29.53 18.92 3.29
C THR A 7 28.62 19.96 3.90
N PHE A 8 29.01 20.40 5.06
CA PHE A 8 28.69 21.72 5.54
C PHE A 8 29.25 22.80 4.61
N SER A 9 28.66 22.96 3.46
CA SER A 9 28.61 24.24 2.81
C SER A 9 27.49 25.00 3.46
N LEU A 10 27.80 25.78 4.46
CA LEU A 10 26.90 26.63 5.25
C LEU A 10 26.26 27.77 4.44
N GLU A 11 26.37 27.72 3.13
CA GLU A 11 25.93 28.83 2.27
C GLU A 11 24.66 28.44 1.51
N ASN A 12 23.53 28.36 2.15
CA ASN A 12 22.19 28.36 1.56
C ASN A 12 21.41 27.03 1.49
N THR A 13 21.77 25.99 2.21
CA THR A 13 20.94 24.77 2.23
C THR A 13 20.62 24.35 3.65
N ALA A 14 19.33 24.30 4.00
CA ALA A 14 18.85 23.66 5.23
C ALA A 14 18.39 22.24 4.90
N TRP A 15 18.93 21.25 5.61
CA TRP A 15 18.48 19.88 5.53
C TRP A 15 17.52 19.60 6.68
N VAL A 16 16.35 19.10 6.37
CA VAL A 16 15.40 18.64 7.36
C VAL A 16 15.42 17.12 7.34
N PHE A 17 15.70 16.52 8.50
CA PHE A 17 15.68 15.08 8.68
C PHE A 17 14.48 14.72 9.53
N ASP A 18 13.72 13.75 9.05
CA ASP A 18 12.69 13.07 9.84
C ASP A 18 13.27 11.75 10.34
N PHE A 19 13.34 11.61 11.67
CA PHE A 19 13.94 10.45 12.31
C PHE A 19 12.83 9.55 12.85
N VAL A 20 12.78 8.34 12.36
CA VAL A 20 11.93 7.29 12.92
C VAL A 20 12.77 6.27 13.68
N ALA A 21 12.25 5.75 14.78
CA ALA A 21 12.97 4.79 15.63
C ALA A 21 13.25 3.45 14.91
N ASN A 22 12.41 3.11 13.94
CA ASN A 22 12.54 1.94 13.07
C ASN A 22 11.91 2.28 11.71
N ASP A 23 12.65 2.11 10.64
CA ASP A 23 12.17 2.31 9.27
C ASP A 23 11.24 1.20 8.76
N GLY A 24 11.12 0.10 9.53
CA GLY A 24 10.24 -1.03 9.19
C GLY A 24 10.75 -1.94 8.09
N PHE A 25 12.02 -1.83 7.70
CA PHE A 25 12.64 -2.66 6.69
C PHE A 25 13.73 -3.56 7.28
N ASP A 26 13.83 -4.80 6.76
CA ASP A 26 14.84 -5.76 7.20
C ASP A 26 16.08 -5.74 6.30
N ASN A 27 15.95 -5.27 5.07
CA ASN A 27 17.02 -5.25 4.09
C ASN A 27 17.04 -3.94 3.32
N ASN A 28 18.26 -3.45 3.12
CA ASN A 28 18.55 -2.31 2.26
C ASN A 28 19.50 -2.78 1.14
N TYR A 29 19.00 -2.75 -0.10
CA TYR A 29 19.79 -3.03 -1.29
C TYR A 29 20.26 -1.71 -1.89
N GLN A 30 21.57 -1.52 -1.93
CA GLN A 30 22.22 -0.33 -2.45
C GLN A 30 23.50 -0.69 -3.21
N LEU A 31 23.85 0.10 -4.20
CA LEU A 31 25.09 0.00 -4.96
C LEU A 31 26.06 1.12 -4.61
N ASP A 32 25.55 2.22 -4.06
CA ASP A 32 26.34 3.36 -3.60
C ASP A 32 27.05 3.04 -2.28
N GLY A 33 28.27 3.58 -2.12
CA GLY A 33 29.11 3.32 -0.94
C GLY A 33 28.69 4.08 0.33
N GLY A 34 27.65 4.91 0.26
CA GLY A 34 27.04 5.58 1.41
C GLY A 34 27.71 6.86 1.91
N ILE A 35 28.83 7.30 1.33
CA ILE A 35 29.48 8.57 1.71
C ILE A 35 29.99 9.22 0.42
N GLU A 36 29.26 10.22 -0.07
CA GLU A 36 29.73 10.77 -1.29
C GLU A 36 29.27 12.08 -1.83
N THR A 37 30.11 12.67 -2.59
CA THR A 37 29.80 13.76 -3.51
C THR A 37 28.84 13.25 -4.60
N TYR A 38 27.58 13.62 -4.49
CA TYR A 38 26.61 13.35 -5.54
C TYR A 38 26.85 14.26 -6.73
N ARG A 39 26.96 13.66 -7.91
CA ARG A 39 26.92 14.43 -9.15
C ARG A 39 25.57 14.30 -9.81
N SER A 40 25.00 15.43 -10.18
CA SER A 40 23.86 15.47 -11.07
C SER A 40 24.16 14.69 -12.33
N SER A 41 23.25 13.83 -12.72
CA SER A 41 23.26 13.22 -14.03
C SER A 41 22.32 14.02 -14.94
N ASN A 42 22.75 14.36 -16.14
CA ASN A 42 21.89 14.99 -17.15
C ASN A 42 20.88 14.00 -17.77
N VAL A 43 20.63 12.87 -17.11
CA VAL A 43 19.71 11.85 -17.61
C VAL A 43 18.37 11.92 -16.89
N LEU A 44 17.32 11.62 -17.63
CA LEU A 44 15.94 11.60 -17.12
C LEU A 44 15.54 10.24 -16.55
N SER A 45 16.34 9.18 -16.77
CA SER A 45 16.01 7.87 -16.27
C SER A 45 17.27 7.08 -15.92
N GLY A 46 17.30 6.57 -14.70
CA GLY A 46 18.33 5.70 -14.17
C GLY A 46 17.74 4.40 -13.66
N ALA A 47 18.54 3.35 -13.58
CA ALA A 47 18.13 2.07 -13.06
C ALA A 47 19.26 1.38 -12.29
N ASN A 48 18.91 0.70 -11.19
CA ASN A 48 19.78 -0.23 -10.50
C ASN A 48 19.20 -1.63 -10.54
N VAL A 49 20.08 -2.62 -10.70
CA VAL A 49 19.73 -4.04 -10.66
C VAL A 49 20.20 -4.64 -9.35
N PHE A 50 19.32 -5.38 -8.69
CA PHE A 50 19.56 -6.02 -7.41
C PHE A 50 19.23 -7.51 -7.47
N THR A 51 19.72 -8.26 -6.49
CA THR A 51 19.40 -9.67 -6.30
C THR A 51 19.06 -9.90 -4.84
N THR A 52 17.89 -10.49 -4.58
CA THR A 52 17.50 -10.85 -3.22
C THR A 52 18.42 -11.91 -2.63
N GLN A 53 18.71 -11.79 -1.35
CA GLN A 53 19.60 -12.72 -0.65
C GLN A 53 18.85 -14.01 -0.29
N LYS A 54 19.60 -15.14 -0.29
CA LYS A 54 19.11 -16.40 0.27
C LYS A 54 19.43 -16.41 1.76
N LYS A 55 18.40 -16.34 2.61
CA LYS A 55 18.56 -16.36 4.07
C LYS A 55 17.84 -17.58 4.64
N SER A 56 18.47 -18.24 5.62
CA SER A 56 17.83 -19.37 6.31
C SER A 56 16.58 -18.91 7.07
N GLY A 57 15.49 -19.65 6.91
CA GLY A 57 14.23 -19.37 7.57
C GLY A 57 13.42 -18.18 7.00
N ILE A 58 13.82 -17.66 5.83
CA ILE A 58 13.10 -16.64 5.08
C ILE A 58 12.66 -17.26 3.74
N ASP A 59 11.37 -17.29 3.50
CA ASP A 59 10.80 -17.89 2.28
C ASP A 59 10.78 -16.89 1.11
N TYR A 60 10.66 -15.59 1.41
CA TYR A 60 10.70 -14.52 0.42
C TYR A 60 10.93 -13.16 1.09
N GLU A 61 11.26 -12.19 0.27
CA GLU A 61 11.28 -10.79 0.68
C GLU A 61 10.10 -10.05 0.06
N VAL A 62 9.62 -9.01 0.73
CA VAL A 62 8.59 -8.10 0.22
C VAL A 62 9.24 -6.75 -0.04
N LEU A 63 9.40 -6.38 -1.32
CA LEU A 63 9.85 -5.05 -1.72
C LEU A 63 8.73 -4.05 -1.48
N LYS A 64 8.94 -3.11 -0.56
CA LYS A 64 7.92 -2.15 -0.10
C LYS A 64 8.19 -0.73 -0.56
N ALA A 65 9.46 -0.34 -0.57
CA ALA A 65 9.84 1.04 -0.87
C ALA A 65 11.17 1.10 -1.63
N VAL A 66 11.42 2.24 -2.23
CA VAL A 66 12.70 2.60 -2.82
C VAL A 66 13.15 3.95 -2.30
N SER A 67 14.47 4.17 -2.19
CA SER A 67 15.01 5.51 -1.96
C SER A 67 15.66 6.03 -3.22
N VAL A 68 15.46 7.30 -3.48
CA VAL A 68 16.01 7.99 -4.65
C VAL A 68 16.56 9.34 -4.22
N SER A 69 17.80 9.63 -4.60
CA SER A 69 18.36 10.96 -4.45
C SER A 69 18.07 11.82 -5.67
N MET A 70 17.44 12.97 -5.44
CA MET A 70 17.06 13.99 -6.43
C MET A 70 17.49 15.35 -5.92
N SER A 71 18.79 15.54 -5.66
CA SER A 71 19.32 16.71 -4.95
C SER A 71 19.45 17.96 -5.83
N GLN A 72 19.34 17.81 -7.15
CA GLN A 72 19.68 18.87 -8.11
C GLN A 72 18.47 19.66 -8.62
N ALA A 73 17.27 19.21 -8.36
CA ALA A 73 16.07 19.90 -8.83
C ALA A 73 14.91 19.78 -7.83
N ALA A 74 14.17 20.87 -7.70
CA ALA A 74 12.87 20.90 -7.05
C ALA A 74 11.75 20.69 -8.08
N ASP A 75 10.54 20.43 -7.60
CA ASP A 75 9.34 20.28 -8.44
C ASP A 75 9.50 19.18 -9.51
N VAL A 76 9.97 18.00 -9.09
CA VAL A 76 10.23 16.86 -9.99
C VAL A 76 9.08 15.89 -9.95
N LYS A 77 8.51 15.58 -11.13
CA LYS A 77 7.61 14.43 -11.29
C LYS A 77 8.44 13.18 -11.53
N TYR A 78 8.09 12.11 -10.86
CA TYR A 78 8.80 10.85 -11.01
C TYR A 78 7.87 9.67 -11.28
N THR A 79 8.43 8.65 -11.89
CA THR A 79 7.84 7.31 -12.04
C THR A 79 8.87 6.29 -11.58
N VAL A 80 8.46 5.38 -10.70
CA VAL A 80 9.22 4.21 -10.28
C VAL A 80 8.57 2.98 -10.90
N ASP A 81 9.34 2.25 -11.71
CA ASP A 81 8.95 0.98 -12.31
C ASP A 81 9.84 -0.14 -11.77
N ILE A 82 9.24 -1.27 -11.48
CA ILE A 82 9.96 -2.46 -11.02
C ILE A 82 9.83 -3.57 -12.07
N TYR A 83 10.96 -4.18 -12.41
CA TYR A 83 11.01 -5.39 -13.25
C TYR A 83 11.61 -6.53 -12.45
N THR A 84 10.98 -7.70 -12.47
CA THR A 84 11.43 -8.89 -11.72
C THR A 84 11.81 -10.02 -12.68
N ASN A 85 12.61 -10.97 -12.18
CA ASN A 85 13.06 -12.13 -12.96
C ASN A 85 13.79 -11.71 -14.24
N LEU A 86 14.80 -10.87 -14.10
CA LEU A 86 15.60 -10.39 -15.23
C LEU A 86 16.27 -11.57 -15.94
N THR A 87 16.11 -11.64 -17.26
CA THR A 87 16.75 -12.65 -18.12
C THR A 87 18.12 -12.23 -18.60
N ASN A 88 18.43 -10.94 -18.54
CA ASN A 88 19.72 -10.34 -18.91
C ASN A 88 20.05 -9.22 -17.93
N LEU A 89 21.08 -9.43 -17.10
CA LEU A 89 21.50 -8.45 -16.09
C LEU A 89 22.12 -7.18 -16.67
N ASN A 90 22.44 -7.17 -17.97
CA ASN A 90 22.90 -5.98 -18.69
C ASN A 90 21.75 -5.17 -19.31
N ASN A 91 20.52 -5.58 -19.09
CA ASN A 91 19.33 -4.85 -19.51
C ASN A 91 18.31 -4.79 -18.37
N PRO A 92 18.12 -3.63 -17.70
CA PRO A 92 17.22 -3.50 -16.57
C PRO A 92 15.75 -3.70 -16.92
N LEU A 93 15.38 -3.74 -18.20
CA LEU A 93 14.01 -3.99 -18.65
C LEU A 93 13.78 -5.43 -19.11
N SER A 94 14.75 -6.34 -18.98
CA SER A 94 14.66 -7.72 -19.50
C SER A 94 13.75 -8.65 -18.72
N GLY A 95 13.20 -8.18 -17.61
CA GLY A 95 12.29 -8.95 -16.76
C GLY A 95 10.81 -8.64 -16.98
N THR A 96 9.98 -9.16 -16.09
CA THR A 96 8.55 -8.88 -16.08
C THR A 96 8.26 -7.59 -15.34
N LYS A 97 7.66 -6.61 -16.03
CA LYS A 97 7.23 -5.36 -15.40
C LYS A 97 6.09 -5.60 -14.42
N GLN A 98 6.24 -5.13 -13.19
CA GLN A 98 5.23 -5.19 -12.14
C GLN A 98 4.31 -3.97 -12.23
N VAL A 99 3.35 -4.02 -13.16
CA VAL A 99 2.51 -2.87 -13.52
C VAL A 99 1.72 -2.30 -12.34
N THR A 100 1.23 -3.16 -11.45
CA THR A 100 0.48 -2.75 -10.26
C THR A 100 1.33 -2.04 -9.21
N ALA A 101 2.65 -2.23 -9.25
CA ALA A 101 3.60 -1.57 -8.37
C ALA A 101 4.21 -0.29 -8.97
N THR A 102 3.89 0.03 -10.24
CA THR A 102 4.31 1.32 -10.81
C THR A 102 3.81 2.46 -9.93
N THR A 103 4.75 3.26 -9.45
CA THR A 103 4.49 4.35 -8.50
C THR A 103 4.87 5.67 -9.14
N THR A 104 3.94 6.60 -9.15
CA THR A 104 4.17 7.96 -9.65
C THR A 104 4.00 8.96 -8.52
N GLY A 105 4.75 10.03 -8.57
CA GLY A 105 4.65 11.08 -7.57
C GLY A 105 5.34 12.37 -7.99
N TYR A 106 5.46 13.24 -7.01
CA TYR A 106 5.99 14.57 -7.19
C TYR A 106 6.81 14.95 -5.95
N THR A 107 7.97 15.56 -6.15
CA THR A 107 8.81 16.10 -5.09
C THR A 107 8.83 17.62 -5.17
N GLN A 108 8.45 18.29 -4.10
CA GLN A 108 8.43 19.75 -4.06
C GLN A 108 9.84 20.36 -3.90
N TYR A 109 10.72 19.64 -3.22
CA TYR A 109 12.07 20.10 -2.90
C TYR A 109 13.13 19.16 -3.47
N ALA A 110 14.35 19.66 -3.65
CA ALA A 110 15.50 18.81 -3.88
C ALA A 110 15.83 18.00 -2.62
N GLY A 111 16.25 16.73 -2.77
CA GLY A 111 16.57 15.90 -1.61
C GLY A 111 16.57 14.40 -1.88
N ILE A 112 16.63 13.62 -0.79
CA ILE A 112 16.55 12.18 -0.79
C ILE A 112 15.14 11.79 -0.32
N TYR A 113 14.48 10.93 -1.09
CA TYR A 113 13.11 10.50 -0.84
C TYR A 113 13.02 9.00 -0.68
N THR A 114 12.32 8.56 0.35
CA THR A 114 11.82 7.17 0.43
C THR A 114 10.42 7.15 -0.15
N ILE A 115 10.24 6.38 -1.21
CA ILE A 115 9.01 6.25 -1.99
C ILE A 115 8.43 4.88 -1.74
N GLU A 116 7.29 4.80 -1.07
CA GLU A 116 6.55 3.57 -0.91
C GLU A 116 5.95 3.14 -2.25
N LEU A 117 6.05 1.86 -2.58
CA LEU A 117 5.45 1.31 -3.80
C LEU A 117 3.92 1.27 -3.67
N SER A 118 3.22 1.60 -4.76
CA SER A 118 1.76 1.53 -4.81
C SER A 118 1.21 0.13 -4.42
N ASN A 119 1.96 -0.91 -4.76
CA ASN A 119 1.74 -2.28 -4.27
C ASN A 119 3.08 -2.94 -3.98
N PRO A 120 3.28 -3.49 -2.78
CA PRO A 120 4.47 -4.27 -2.44
C PRO A 120 4.61 -5.51 -3.32
N ILE A 121 5.85 -5.94 -3.57
CA ILE A 121 6.17 -7.04 -4.47
C ILE A 121 6.84 -8.18 -3.69
N LYS A 122 6.28 -9.39 -3.81
CA LYS A 122 6.88 -10.62 -3.29
C LYS A 122 8.03 -11.05 -4.20
N LEU A 123 9.22 -11.22 -3.61
CA LEU A 123 10.45 -11.61 -4.28
C LEU A 123 10.98 -12.90 -3.67
N ALA A 124 11.06 -13.97 -4.43
CA ALA A 124 11.68 -15.20 -3.99
C ALA A 124 13.20 -15.03 -3.74
N PRO A 125 13.84 -15.85 -2.88
CA PRO A 125 15.27 -15.79 -2.66
C PRO A 125 16.07 -16.00 -3.95
N GLY A 126 17.01 -15.10 -4.22
CA GLY A 126 17.83 -15.11 -5.44
C GLY A 126 17.11 -14.51 -6.66
N THR A 127 15.96 -13.85 -6.49
CA THR A 127 15.31 -13.12 -7.57
C THR A 127 16.13 -11.89 -7.96
N THR A 128 16.44 -11.77 -9.24
CA THR A 128 17.02 -10.55 -9.81
C THR A 128 15.90 -9.59 -10.21
N TYR A 129 16.04 -8.35 -9.83
CA TYR A 129 15.06 -7.31 -10.14
C TYR A 129 15.75 -5.97 -10.40
N SER A 130 15.08 -5.08 -11.11
CA SER A 130 15.53 -3.72 -11.30
C SER A 130 14.53 -2.71 -10.76
N VAL A 131 15.07 -1.64 -10.21
CA VAL A 131 14.36 -0.42 -9.88
C VAL A 131 14.71 0.60 -10.95
N VAL A 132 13.72 1.05 -11.71
CA VAL A 132 13.86 2.02 -12.79
C VAL A 132 13.15 3.29 -12.37
N VAL A 133 13.90 4.39 -12.29
CA VAL A 133 13.34 5.70 -11.93
C VAL A 133 13.42 6.60 -13.14
N THR A 134 12.30 7.20 -13.51
CA THR A 134 12.20 8.19 -14.58
C THR A 134 11.65 9.50 -14.02
N THR A 135 12.27 10.60 -14.40
CA THR A 135 11.91 11.96 -13.96
C THR A 135 11.62 12.85 -15.17
N ASP A 136 10.82 13.89 -14.96
CA ASP A 136 10.53 14.90 -16.00
C ASP A 136 11.62 15.96 -16.13
N LYS A 137 12.56 16.02 -15.17
CA LYS A 137 13.74 16.89 -15.18
C LYS A 137 14.98 16.08 -14.85
N ALA A 138 16.14 16.52 -15.29
CA ALA A 138 17.43 15.92 -14.93
C ALA A 138 17.72 16.18 -13.44
N ALA A 139 17.39 15.21 -12.58
CA ALA A 139 17.44 15.34 -11.13
C ALA A 139 18.10 14.17 -10.41
N LEU A 140 18.30 13.02 -11.10
CA LEU A 140 18.84 11.81 -10.49
C LEU A 140 20.32 11.97 -10.18
N ASP A 141 20.68 11.67 -8.94
CA ASP A 141 22.06 11.71 -8.49
C ASP A 141 22.79 10.40 -8.75
N ARG A 142 24.07 10.50 -8.99
CA ARG A 142 25.02 9.41 -9.11
C ARG A 142 26.16 9.58 -8.14
N GLU A 143 26.67 8.48 -7.63
CA GLU A 143 27.92 8.45 -6.91
C GLU A 143 29.07 8.84 -7.85
N ASP A 144 30.02 9.67 -7.35
CA ASP A 144 31.24 9.98 -8.09
C ASP A 144 32.40 9.09 -7.63
N ALA A 145 32.72 8.12 -8.44
CA ALA A 145 33.83 7.21 -8.18
C ALA A 145 35.22 7.85 -8.26
N THR A 146 35.32 9.04 -8.85
CA THR A 146 36.62 9.64 -9.15
C THR A 146 37.14 10.60 -8.08
N SER A 147 36.33 11.00 -7.11
CA SER A 147 36.68 12.04 -6.16
C SER A 147 37.59 11.64 -5.00
N MET A 148 38.07 10.41 -4.97
CA MET A 148 39.07 9.97 -3.96
C MET A 148 40.40 9.61 -4.60
N ALA A 149 40.88 10.46 -5.46
CA ALA A 149 42.28 10.38 -5.81
C ALA A 149 43.06 11.33 -4.91
N THR A 150 44.18 10.89 -4.57
CA THR A 150 45.36 11.62 -4.15
C THR A 150 45.48 11.94 -2.67
N GLY A 151 45.97 10.96 -1.92
CA GLY A 151 47.29 11.07 -1.34
C GLY A 151 47.61 12.27 -0.49
N GLU A 152 46.72 12.66 0.43
CA GLU A 152 47.23 13.23 1.66
C GLU A 152 46.70 12.35 2.81
N LYS A 153 47.66 11.79 3.57
CA LYS A 153 47.43 11.08 4.79
C LYS A 153 46.66 11.98 5.76
N LEU A 154 45.39 11.86 5.79
CA LEU A 154 44.61 12.11 6.99
C LEU A 154 44.80 10.89 7.86
N GLU A 155 45.68 11.00 8.83
CA GLU A 155 46.19 9.88 9.66
C GLU A 155 45.14 9.19 10.54
N THR A 156 43.84 9.45 10.39
CA THR A 156 42.83 8.95 11.31
C THR A 156 41.52 8.47 10.70
N ILE A 157 41.30 8.56 9.43
CA ILE A 157 40.07 8.04 8.84
C ILE A 157 40.44 7.21 7.61
N ILE A 158 40.58 5.91 7.81
CA ILE A 158 40.63 4.95 6.73
C ILE A 158 39.16 4.82 6.27
N TRP A 159 38.78 5.62 5.31
CA TRP A 159 37.59 5.38 4.53
C TRP A 159 37.90 4.21 3.63
N ASP A 160 37.59 2.99 4.10
CA ASP A 160 37.61 1.83 3.23
C ASP A 160 36.46 1.97 2.24
N ARG A 161 36.75 2.69 1.18
CA ARG A 161 35.89 2.85 0.04
C ARG A 161 35.87 1.55 -0.76
N ARG A 162 35.35 0.51 -0.17
CA ARG A 162 34.84 -0.61 -0.92
C ARG A 162 33.47 -0.20 -1.48
N VAL A 163 33.48 0.74 -2.40
CA VAL A 163 32.47 0.75 -3.42
C VAL A 163 32.40 -0.69 -3.90
N SER A 164 31.27 -1.34 -3.68
CA SER A 164 31.03 -2.65 -4.25
C SER A 164 31.28 -2.47 -5.72
N GLN A 165 32.41 -2.94 -6.15
CA GLN A 165 33.03 -2.64 -7.44
C GLN A 165 31.95 -2.66 -8.49
N PHE A 166 31.77 -1.57 -9.20
CA PHE A 166 31.10 -1.44 -10.48
C PHE A 166 30.85 -2.81 -11.11
N ASP A 167 29.87 -3.55 -10.57
CA ASP A 167 29.55 -4.88 -11.06
C ASP A 167 28.59 -4.88 -12.25
N GLY A 168 28.46 -3.71 -12.88
CA GLY A 168 27.69 -3.53 -14.08
C GLY A 168 26.17 -3.48 -13.85
N LYS A 169 25.72 -3.13 -12.65
CA LYS A 169 24.31 -3.19 -12.27
C LYS A 169 23.61 -1.84 -12.24
N SER A 170 24.27 -0.75 -12.58
CA SER A 170 23.67 0.57 -12.71
C SER A 170 23.62 1.01 -14.18
N PHE A 171 22.50 1.62 -14.57
CA PHE A 171 22.21 1.94 -15.97
C PHE A 171 21.57 3.31 -16.10
N TYR A 172 21.82 4.00 -17.20
CA TYR A 172 21.12 5.21 -17.62
C TYR A 172 20.45 5.04 -18.97
N LYS A 173 19.35 5.74 -19.19
CA LYS A 173 18.64 5.73 -20.46
C LYS A 173 19.23 6.78 -21.42
N GLU A 174 19.58 6.34 -22.62
CA GLU A 174 19.97 7.21 -23.74
C GLU A 174 19.14 6.85 -24.98
N GLY A 175 18.35 7.80 -25.43
CA GLY A 175 17.33 7.50 -26.45
C GLY A 175 16.32 6.44 -25.95
N ASN A 176 16.22 5.33 -26.65
CA ASN A 176 15.31 4.23 -26.28
C ASN A 176 16.01 3.03 -25.60
N VAL A 177 17.30 3.14 -25.28
CA VAL A 177 18.06 2.03 -24.70
C VAL A 177 18.66 2.41 -23.36
N TYR A 178 18.84 1.39 -22.50
CA TYR A 178 19.62 1.53 -21.27
C TYR A 178 21.05 1.12 -21.54
N LYS A 179 21.98 1.99 -21.13
CA LYS A 179 23.43 1.76 -21.20
C LYS A 179 23.99 1.62 -19.80
N TYR A 180 25.04 0.83 -19.67
CA TYR A 180 25.79 0.70 -18.42
C TYR A 180 26.28 2.08 -17.94
N SER A 181 26.08 2.36 -16.66
CA SER A 181 26.61 3.53 -15.99
C SER A 181 27.88 3.16 -15.22
N PRO A 182 29.01 3.84 -15.48
CA PRO A 182 30.23 3.61 -14.70
C PRO A 182 30.11 4.08 -13.24
N ASN A 183 29.10 4.90 -12.94
CA ASN A 183 28.80 5.40 -11.61
C ASN A 183 27.41 4.91 -11.18
N ASN A 184 27.28 4.47 -9.93
CA ASN A 184 26.03 3.98 -9.42
C ASN A 184 25.01 5.13 -9.24
N PHE A 185 23.78 4.93 -9.65
CA PHE A 185 22.71 5.80 -9.24
C PHE A 185 22.40 5.62 -7.75
N CYS A 186 22.11 6.73 -7.08
CA CYS A 186 21.69 6.73 -5.67
C CYS A 186 20.22 6.27 -5.56
N ILE A 187 20.00 5.03 -5.99
CA ILE A 187 18.72 4.34 -5.93
C ILE A 187 18.89 3.12 -5.03
N LYS A 188 18.07 3.03 -3.99
CA LYS A 188 18.07 1.92 -3.03
C LYS A 188 16.74 1.21 -3.06
N ALA A 189 16.73 -0.04 -2.61
CA ALA A 189 15.51 -0.83 -2.50
C ALA A 189 15.39 -1.39 -1.08
N PHE A 190 14.22 -1.24 -0.48
CA PHE A 190 13.92 -1.65 0.88
C PHE A 190 12.93 -2.81 0.89
N THR A 191 13.34 -3.90 1.53
CA THR A 191 12.50 -5.10 1.65
C THR A 191 12.33 -5.52 3.09
N SER A 192 11.25 -6.25 3.36
CA SER A 192 11.04 -6.96 4.61
C SER A 192 11.08 -8.46 4.37
N ASN A 193 11.68 -9.19 5.30
CA ASN A 193 11.71 -10.65 5.30
C ASN A 193 10.31 -11.19 5.64
N ALA A 194 9.90 -12.26 4.96
CA ALA A 194 8.64 -12.91 5.24
C ALA A 194 8.74 -14.43 5.09
N LYS A 195 7.80 -15.12 5.75
CA LYS A 195 7.59 -16.56 5.62
C LYS A 195 6.26 -16.81 4.94
N GLU A 196 6.10 -17.99 4.34
CA GLU A 196 4.85 -18.34 3.67
C GLU A 196 3.65 -18.24 4.62
N ALA A 197 3.84 -18.58 5.92
CA ALA A 197 2.83 -18.40 6.94
C ALA A 197 2.44 -16.93 7.20
N ASP A 198 3.37 -16.00 6.94
CA ASP A 198 3.16 -14.56 7.17
C ASP A 198 2.37 -13.90 6.02
N THR A 199 2.17 -14.64 4.89
CA THR A 199 1.24 -14.18 3.83
C THR A 199 -0.20 -14.27 4.25
N ASN A 200 -0.51 -14.97 5.33
CA ASN A 200 -1.86 -15.09 5.83
C ASN A 200 -2.25 -13.80 6.59
N VAL A 201 -2.66 -12.79 5.85
CA VAL A 201 -3.22 -11.56 6.43
C VAL A 201 -4.59 -11.93 7.03
N PRO A 202 -4.71 -12.03 8.36
CA PRO A 202 -5.95 -12.46 8.98
C PRO A 202 -7.03 -11.37 8.84
N ILE A 203 -8.28 -11.78 8.96
CA ILE A 203 -9.38 -10.83 9.16
C ILE A 203 -9.29 -10.35 10.61
N GLU A 204 -9.07 -9.07 10.81
CA GLU A 204 -8.98 -8.43 12.13
C GLU A 204 -10.35 -8.05 12.67
N SER A 205 -11.19 -7.52 11.77
CA SER A 205 -12.55 -7.11 12.13
C SER A 205 -13.52 -7.24 10.96
N ILE A 206 -14.80 -7.29 11.31
CA ILE A 206 -15.93 -7.18 10.40
C ILE A 206 -16.87 -6.10 10.93
N HIS A 207 -17.46 -5.31 10.05
CA HIS A 207 -18.42 -4.27 10.40
C HIS A 207 -19.67 -4.42 9.54
N VAL A 208 -20.83 -4.15 10.10
CA VAL A 208 -22.08 -4.01 9.36
C VAL A 208 -22.44 -2.52 9.23
N ASN A 209 -23.08 -2.17 8.14
CA ASN A 209 -23.39 -0.77 7.80
C ASN A 209 -24.45 -0.14 8.72
N LYS A 210 -25.09 -0.90 9.61
CA LYS A 210 -26.08 -0.43 10.60
C LYS A 210 -26.03 -1.28 11.87
N ASP A 211 -26.00 -0.63 13.02
CA ASP A 211 -26.08 -1.30 14.33
C ASP A 211 -27.54 -1.62 14.71
N THR A 212 -28.48 -0.82 14.22
CA THR A 212 -29.91 -1.00 14.44
C THR A 212 -30.70 -0.75 13.16
N MET A 213 -31.85 -1.42 13.05
CA MET A 213 -32.77 -1.29 11.92
C MET A 213 -34.22 -1.46 12.41
N SER A 214 -35.13 -0.64 11.88
CA SER A 214 -36.57 -0.80 12.13
C SER A 214 -37.28 -1.08 10.80
N LEU A 215 -38.05 -2.16 10.75
CA LEU A 215 -38.84 -2.60 9.61
C LEU A 215 -40.29 -2.86 10.04
N THR A 216 -41.23 -2.78 9.13
CA THR A 216 -42.61 -3.24 9.32
C THR A 216 -42.76 -4.66 8.79
N GLU A 217 -43.67 -5.44 9.33
CA GLU A 217 -43.96 -6.79 8.82
C GLU A 217 -44.16 -6.79 7.30
N GLY A 218 -43.44 -7.67 6.60
CA GLY A 218 -43.43 -7.78 5.13
C GLY A 218 -42.37 -6.91 4.43
N GLU A 219 -41.72 -5.98 5.10
CA GLU A 219 -40.65 -5.17 4.53
C GLU A 219 -39.32 -5.93 4.49
N SER A 220 -38.44 -5.49 3.62
CA SER A 220 -37.06 -6.00 3.52
C SER A 220 -36.07 -4.87 3.36
N ALA A 221 -34.86 -5.07 3.89
CA ALA A 221 -33.74 -4.16 3.72
C ALA A 221 -32.44 -4.97 3.66
N THR A 222 -31.39 -4.42 3.05
CA THR A 222 -30.10 -5.10 2.93
C THR A 222 -29.10 -4.53 3.91
N LEU A 223 -28.44 -5.41 4.67
CA LEU A 223 -27.24 -5.14 5.43
C LEU A 223 -26.03 -5.47 4.56
N THR A 224 -25.01 -4.64 4.66
CA THR A 224 -23.70 -4.90 4.04
C THR A 224 -22.66 -5.09 5.13
N ALA A 225 -21.78 -6.06 4.94
CA ALA A 225 -20.66 -6.31 5.83
C ALA A 225 -19.35 -5.93 5.15
N THR A 226 -18.46 -5.28 5.89
CA THR A 226 -17.12 -4.88 5.44
C THR A 226 -16.08 -5.58 6.30
N ILE A 227 -15.12 -6.21 5.66
CA ILE A 227 -14.01 -6.93 6.30
C ILE A 227 -12.77 -6.03 6.29
N SER A 228 -12.07 -5.99 7.41
CA SER A 228 -10.79 -5.28 7.55
C SER A 228 -9.70 -6.26 8.05
N PRO A 229 -8.47 -6.14 7.52
CA PRO A 229 -8.07 -5.28 6.40
C PRO A 229 -8.59 -5.78 5.05
N SER A 230 -8.76 -4.88 4.09
CA SER A 230 -9.29 -5.23 2.74
C SER A 230 -8.37 -6.13 1.93
N ASN A 231 -7.07 -6.15 2.25
CA ASN A 231 -6.04 -7.01 1.65
C ASN A 231 -5.91 -8.37 2.35
N THR A 232 -6.85 -8.76 3.22
CA THR A 232 -6.84 -10.10 3.83
C THR A 232 -6.72 -11.19 2.77
N THR A 233 -5.94 -12.22 3.07
CA THR A 233 -5.75 -13.41 2.22
C THR A 233 -6.75 -14.52 2.55
N LEU A 234 -7.49 -14.38 3.65
CA LEU A 234 -8.55 -15.31 4.02
C LEU A 234 -9.77 -15.15 3.11
N ASP A 235 -10.58 -16.19 3.07
CA ASP A 235 -11.88 -16.16 2.39
C ASP A 235 -12.74 -15.02 2.98
N LYS A 236 -13.16 -14.10 2.10
CA LYS A 236 -13.99 -12.93 2.43
C LYS A 236 -15.48 -13.23 2.46
N THR A 237 -15.86 -14.48 2.31
CA THR A 237 -17.26 -14.89 2.41
C THR A 237 -17.79 -14.61 3.81
N VAL A 238 -18.92 -13.92 3.87
CA VAL A 238 -19.61 -13.59 5.11
C VAL A 238 -20.80 -14.53 5.26
N LYS A 239 -20.88 -15.18 6.43
CA LYS A 239 -22.06 -15.97 6.83
C LYS A 239 -23.01 -15.10 7.61
N TRP A 240 -24.25 -15.03 7.18
CA TRP A 240 -25.32 -14.34 7.86
C TRP A 240 -26.18 -15.28 8.68
N SER A 241 -26.59 -14.84 9.86
CA SER A 241 -27.50 -15.58 10.73
C SER A 241 -28.48 -14.64 11.44
N SER A 242 -29.62 -15.18 11.86
CA SER A 242 -30.61 -14.48 12.68
C SER A 242 -30.83 -15.21 13.99
N SER A 243 -30.88 -14.48 15.09
CA SER A 243 -31.21 -15.02 16.41
C SER A 243 -32.66 -15.49 16.52
N ASN A 244 -33.56 -14.98 15.64
CA ASN A 244 -34.98 -15.37 15.60
C ASN A 244 -35.52 -15.23 14.18
N THR A 245 -35.46 -16.32 13.41
CA THR A 245 -35.90 -16.36 12.01
C THR A 245 -37.44 -16.25 11.85
N ALA A 246 -38.21 -16.41 12.93
CA ALA A 246 -39.66 -16.16 12.92
C ALA A 246 -39.98 -14.67 12.95
N VAL A 247 -39.12 -13.85 13.56
CA VAL A 247 -39.23 -12.38 13.57
C VAL A 247 -38.63 -11.76 12.32
N ALA A 248 -37.37 -12.07 12.06
CA ALA A 248 -36.66 -11.59 10.86
C ALA A 248 -35.71 -12.66 10.37
N SER A 249 -35.70 -12.92 9.06
CA SER A 249 -34.74 -13.81 8.40
C SER A 249 -33.74 -12.99 7.58
N VAL A 250 -32.57 -13.57 7.34
CA VAL A 250 -31.54 -12.98 6.47
C VAL A 250 -31.07 -14.03 5.47
N ASP A 251 -30.82 -13.63 4.23
CA ASP A 251 -30.23 -14.49 3.21
C ASP A 251 -28.71 -14.34 3.09
N SER A 252 -28.08 -15.10 2.21
CA SER A 252 -26.64 -15.07 1.99
C SER A 252 -26.11 -13.74 1.44
N ALA A 253 -26.98 -12.92 0.84
CA ALA A 253 -26.66 -11.59 0.33
C ALA A 253 -26.86 -10.46 1.38
N GLY A 254 -27.23 -10.82 2.62
CA GLY A 254 -27.49 -9.85 3.68
C GLY A 254 -28.88 -9.18 3.60
N LYS A 255 -29.79 -9.67 2.74
CA LYS A 255 -31.16 -9.16 2.67
C LYS A 255 -31.96 -9.68 3.88
N VAL A 256 -32.35 -8.77 4.72
CA VAL A 256 -33.20 -9.00 5.88
C VAL A 256 -34.66 -8.88 5.49
N THR A 257 -35.48 -9.85 5.86
CA THR A 257 -36.94 -9.86 5.65
C THR A 257 -37.66 -9.91 6.99
N ALA A 258 -38.46 -8.89 7.27
CA ALA A 258 -39.30 -8.77 8.45
C ALA A 258 -40.55 -9.66 8.31
N LYS A 259 -40.75 -10.59 9.26
CA LYS A 259 -41.86 -11.58 9.19
C LYS A 259 -42.94 -11.34 10.23
N LYS A 260 -42.55 -11.07 11.48
CA LYS A 260 -43.48 -10.88 12.60
C LYS A 260 -42.95 -9.87 13.57
N ALA A 261 -43.84 -9.07 14.18
CA ALA A 261 -43.48 -8.10 15.20
C ALA A 261 -42.64 -8.71 16.32
N GLY A 262 -41.56 -8.00 16.70
CA GLY A 262 -40.60 -8.43 17.71
C GLY A 262 -39.20 -7.91 17.42
N THR A 263 -38.21 -8.50 18.07
CA THR A 263 -36.79 -8.13 17.88
C THR A 263 -35.98 -9.38 17.52
N ALA A 264 -35.07 -9.23 16.58
CA ALA A 264 -34.07 -10.23 16.18
C ALA A 264 -32.71 -9.57 16.00
N VAL A 265 -31.64 -10.30 16.31
CA VAL A 265 -30.26 -9.88 16.04
C VAL A 265 -29.79 -10.59 14.79
N ILE A 266 -29.41 -9.81 13.77
CA ILE A 266 -28.78 -10.32 12.55
C ILE A 266 -27.28 -10.20 12.73
N THR A 267 -26.57 -11.32 12.56
CA THR A 267 -25.11 -11.41 12.73
C THR A 267 -24.43 -11.78 11.44
N ALA A 268 -23.40 -11.02 11.07
CA ALA A 268 -22.45 -11.31 10.02
C ALA A 268 -21.20 -11.95 10.64
N THR A 269 -20.75 -13.09 10.14
CA THR A 269 -19.57 -13.81 10.63
C THR A 269 -18.61 -14.08 9.49
N SER A 270 -17.34 -13.73 9.68
CA SER A 270 -16.25 -13.98 8.72
C SER A 270 -15.75 -15.43 8.82
N SER A 271 -14.91 -15.84 7.85
CA SER A 271 -14.31 -17.18 7.79
C SER A 271 -13.47 -17.55 9.02
N ASN A 272 -12.85 -16.56 9.69
CA ASN A 272 -12.07 -16.77 10.93
C ASN A 272 -12.84 -16.46 12.22
N GLY A 273 -14.17 -16.34 12.15
CA GLY A 273 -15.03 -16.21 13.33
C GLY A 273 -15.21 -14.80 13.89
N LYS A 274 -14.65 -13.76 13.26
CA LYS A 274 -14.97 -12.36 13.61
C LYS A 274 -16.43 -12.07 13.27
N SER A 275 -17.13 -11.34 14.13
CA SER A 275 -18.55 -11.07 13.92
C SER A 275 -18.94 -9.63 14.21
N ALA A 276 -19.98 -9.17 13.54
CA ALA A 276 -20.67 -7.90 13.79
C ALA A 276 -22.17 -8.11 13.67
N SER A 277 -22.97 -7.33 14.36
CA SER A 277 -24.40 -7.56 14.42
C SER A 277 -25.21 -6.29 14.28
N CYS A 278 -26.45 -6.44 13.81
CA CYS A 278 -27.48 -5.41 13.72
C CYS A 278 -28.73 -5.89 14.47
N THR A 279 -29.25 -5.06 15.38
CA THR A 279 -30.51 -5.32 16.05
C THR A 279 -31.65 -4.85 15.16
N VAL A 280 -32.52 -5.78 14.76
CA VAL A 280 -33.68 -5.52 13.90
C VAL A 280 -34.94 -5.54 14.74
N THR A 281 -35.65 -4.41 14.79
CA THR A 281 -36.97 -4.30 15.41
C THR A 281 -38.02 -4.34 14.32
N VAL A 282 -38.89 -5.32 14.37
CA VAL A 282 -40.02 -5.46 13.45
C VAL A 282 -41.28 -4.93 14.11
N LYS A 283 -41.88 -3.96 13.48
CA LYS A 283 -43.17 -3.40 13.90
C LYS A 283 -44.30 -4.15 13.23
N GLN A 284 -45.39 -4.32 13.97
CA GLN A 284 -46.61 -4.93 13.40
C GLN A 284 -47.14 -4.04 12.27
N LYS A 285 -47.52 -4.67 11.18
CA LYS A 285 -48.20 -4.02 10.10
C LYS A 285 -49.61 -3.61 10.53
N ASP A 286 -49.94 -2.34 10.37
CA ASP A 286 -51.30 -1.88 10.62
C ASP A 286 -52.21 -2.40 9.50
N THR A 287 -53.17 -3.24 9.85
CA THR A 287 -54.17 -3.80 8.93
C THR A 287 -55.54 -3.30 9.18
N TYR A 288 -55.67 -2.31 10.06
CA TYR A 288 -56.96 -1.79 10.47
C TYR A 288 -57.71 -1.20 9.25
N THR A 289 -58.98 -1.55 9.16
CA THR A 289 -59.90 -0.98 8.18
C THR A 289 -61.13 -0.45 8.94
N GLY A 290 -61.43 0.82 8.81
CA GLY A 290 -62.51 1.48 9.50
C GLY A 290 -62.19 2.96 9.84
N LEU A 291 -63.02 3.54 10.69
CA LEU A 291 -62.87 4.92 11.10
C LEU A 291 -62.00 5.05 12.35
N ARG A 292 -61.03 5.94 12.30
CA ARG A 292 -60.19 6.35 13.43
C ARG A 292 -60.28 7.86 13.67
N LEU A 293 -60.32 8.26 14.93
CA LEU A 293 -60.18 9.65 15.31
C LEU A 293 -58.73 10.06 15.33
N VAL A 294 -58.31 10.97 14.43
CA VAL A 294 -56.93 11.46 14.34
C VAL A 294 -56.97 12.99 14.45
N ASN A 295 -56.33 13.53 15.48
CA ASN A 295 -56.33 14.97 15.75
C ASN A 295 -57.74 15.61 15.77
N GLY A 296 -58.71 14.90 16.38
CA GLY A 296 -60.09 15.38 16.47
C GLY A 296 -60.94 15.24 15.20
N LYS A 297 -60.40 14.64 14.14
CA LYS A 297 -61.10 14.37 12.87
C LYS A 297 -61.27 12.87 12.67
N LEU A 298 -62.44 12.48 12.18
CA LEU A 298 -62.74 11.11 11.84
C LEU A 298 -62.17 10.78 10.48
N CYS A 299 -61.19 9.88 10.42
CA CYS A 299 -60.52 9.47 9.19
C CYS A 299 -60.80 8.01 8.90
N TYR A 300 -61.10 7.65 7.66
CA TYR A 300 -61.25 6.27 7.23
C TYR A 300 -59.92 5.68 6.89
N TYR A 301 -59.63 4.49 7.38
CA TYR A 301 -58.41 3.73 7.10
C TYR A 301 -58.77 2.43 6.38
N LYS A 302 -57.97 2.07 5.36
CA LYS A 302 -58.08 0.81 4.67
C LYS A 302 -56.69 0.12 4.73
N ASN A 303 -56.66 -1.02 5.39
CA ASN A 303 -55.39 -1.76 5.60
C ASN A 303 -54.27 -0.91 6.24
N GLY A 304 -54.64 -0.08 7.27
CA GLY A 304 -53.68 0.76 7.95
C GLY A 304 -53.31 2.07 7.23
N ILE A 305 -53.75 2.26 6.01
CA ILE A 305 -53.50 3.48 5.21
C ILE A 305 -54.72 4.41 5.29
N MET A 306 -54.47 5.67 5.66
CA MET A 306 -55.54 6.68 5.67
C MET A 306 -56.04 6.93 4.23
N ASP A 307 -57.31 6.72 4.04
CA ASP A 307 -57.96 7.03 2.75
C ASP A 307 -58.19 8.54 2.64
N THR A 308 -57.54 9.20 1.70
CA THR A 308 -57.61 10.64 1.48
C THR A 308 -58.62 11.01 0.38
N THR A 309 -59.41 10.05 -0.09
CA THR A 309 -60.35 10.25 -1.20
C THR A 309 -61.74 10.70 -0.74
N TYR A 310 -61.91 10.98 0.58
CA TYR A 310 -63.19 11.46 1.15
C TYR A 310 -63.05 12.81 1.80
#